data_6be53b38bfa6607582f8443446fcea97
#
_entry.id   6be53b38bfa6607582f8443446fcea97
#
_cell.length_a   1.000
_cell.length_b   1.000
_cell.length_c   1.000
_cell.angle_alpha   90.00
_cell.angle_beta   90.00
_cell.angle_gamma   90.00
#
_symmetry.space_group_name_H-M   'P 1'
#
loop_
_entity.id
_entity.type
_entity.pdbx_description
1 polymer ?
#
loop_
_entity_poly.entity_id
_entity_poly.type
_entity_poly.pdbx_seq_one_letter_code
_entity_poly.pdbx_strand_id
1 'polypeptide(L)'
;MPSALAAAMADGLRDNPVINYAIAVFIVVALIYLAVLQFWVLLRTRKHLSEMKSAYSEIEIQRSELQLRNKDLTDSLNYARRIQAALLPSEHHIRRIFPDYFIYYRPKHIVSGDFYWFSERDDKYFIAAADCTGHGVPGALMSMIGLELIHKIINDMKVDDSDQVLLTMNRELESAFYKEESGKPIIKDGIEMSICIIDKKTRLMEFSGAFLPVYIVRDDKLIEIKGDKKNVVQSFAMVSFNRSTFTLQDGDLLYLFSDGYADQFGGPDNKKFMYRRLRHILLTISKYPLPDQQRILDETIDSWMEGHDQIDDMMILGVKPF
;
A
#
# COMPACT_ATOMS: atom_id res chain seq x y z
N MET A 1 59.45 69.65 26.78
CA MET A 1 60.08 68.98 27.92
C MET A 1 59.36 67.78 28.50
N PRO A 2 58.14 67.37 28.06
CA PRO A 2 57.49 66.09 28.52
C PRO A 2 58.09 64.85 27.89
N SER A 3 58.65 64.93 26.68
CA SER A 3 59.12 63.75 25.92
C SER A 3 60.43 63.17 26.44
N ALA A 4 61.32 63.99 26.99
CA ALA A 4 62.57 63.48 27.51
C ALA A 4 62.41 62.77 28.87
N LEU A 5 61.44 63.20 29.69
CA LEU A 5 61.18 62.57 30.99
C LEU A 5 60.49 61.21 30.79
N ALA A 6 59.59 61.10 29.80
CA ALA A 6 58.93 59.84 29.44
C ALA A 6 59.90 58.82 28.82
N ALA A 7 60.87 59.28 28.03
CA ALA A 7 61.92 58.43 27.48
C ALA A 7 62.89 57.92 28.58
N ALA A 8 63.33 58.81 29.52
CA ALA A 8 64.19 58.42 30.66
C ALA A 8 63.47 57.49 31.65
N MET A 9 62.20 57.66 31.89
CA MET A 9 61.39 56.71 32.65
C MET A 9 61.26 55.36 31.96
N ALA A 10 61.06 55.32 30.60
CA ALA A 10 60.98 54.10 29.84
C ALA A 10 62.32 53.35 29.81
N ASP A 11 63.46 54.06 29.70
CA ASP A 11 64.80 53.44 29.78
C ASP A 11 65.09 52.92 31.16
N GLY A 12 64.77 53.67 32.25
CA GLY A 12 64.99 53.24 33.65
C GLY A 12 64.09 52.01 34.02
N LEU A 13 62.98 51.85 33.40
CA LEU A 13 62.09 50.63 33.52
C LEU A 13 62.66 49.47 32.74
N ARG A 14 63.32 49.71 31.61
CA ARG A 14 63.86 48.69 30.73
C ARG A 14 65.07 47.94 31.28
N ASP A 15 65.88 48.63 32.09
CA ASP A 15 67.11 48.06 32.69
C ASP A 15 66.95 47.64 34.16
N ASN A 16 65.70 47.64 34.67
CA ASN A 16 65.44 47.21 36.02
C ASN A 16 65.41 45.67 36.15
N PRO A 17 66.41 45.04 36.79
CA PRO A 17 66.53 43.59 36.87
C PRO A 17 65.33 42.93 37.55
N VAL A 18 64.65 43.62 38.46
CA VAL A 18 63.48 43.13 39.18
C VAL A 18 62.27 43.06 38.25
N ILE A 19 62.10 44.08 37.39
CA ILE A 19 61.01 44.12 36.42
C ILE A 19 61.20 43.03 35.35
N ASN A 20 62.45 42.90 34.86
CA ASN A 20 62.75 41.85 33.85
C ASN A 20 62.55 40.42 34.40
N TYR A 21 62.94 40.23 35.69
CA TYR A 21 62.66 38.94 36.36
C TYR A 21 61.18 38.68 36.55
N ALA A 22 60.39 39.67 36.93
CA ALA A 22 58.94 39.55 37.08
C ALA A 22 58.25 39.21 35.74
N ILE A 23 58.70 39.86 34.65
CA ILE A 23 58.17 39.57 33.28
C ILE A 23 58.57 38.14 32.88
N ALA A 24 59.79 37.71 33.11
CA ALA A 24 60.26 36.37 32.79
C ALA A 24 59.44 35.30 33.55
N VAL A 25 59.21 35.53 34.86
CA VAL A 25 58.34 34.62 35.67
C VAL A 25 56.92 34.60 35.15
N PHE A 26 56.34 35.76 34.78
CA PHE A 26 54.99 35.82 34.20
C PHE A 26 54.88 35.06 32.89
N ILE A 27 55.87 35.20 31.99
CA ILE A 27 55.91 34.46 30.71
C ILE A 27 56.02 32.97 30.98
N VAL A 28 56.87 32.53 31.91
CA VAL A 28 56.98 31.09 32.24
C VAL A 28 55.63 30.53 32.79
N VAL A 29 55.00 31.27 33.70
CA VAL A 29 53.71 30.89 34.26
C VAL A 29 52.61 30.82 33.16
N ALA A 30 52.56 31.81 32.26
CA ALA A 30 51.66 31.84 31.13
C ALA A 30 51.86 30.65 30.15
N LEU A 31 53.11 30.30 29.86
CA LEU A 31 53.46 29.15 29.03
C LEU A 31 53.10 27.84 29.70
N ILE A 32 53.30 27.68 31.00
CA ILE A 32 52.82 26.48 31.74
C ILE A 32 51.35 26.43 31.73
N TYR A 33 50.61 27.51 31.93
CA TYR A 33 49.13 27.53 31.85
C TYR A 33 48.62 27.12 30.45
N LEU A 34 49.20 27.67 29.38
CA LEU A 34 48.88 27.30 28.01
C LEU A 34 49.16 25.83 27.73
N ALA A 35 50.29 25.30 28.19
CA ALA A 35 50.67 23.91 28.06
C ALA A 35 49.64 22.98 28.75
N VAL A 36 49.22 23.32 29.97
CA VAL A 36 48.19 22.59 30.73
C VAL A 36 46.84 22.66 30.02
N LEU A 37 46.47 23.83 29.51
CA LEU A 37 45.22 24.00 28.77
C LEU A 37 45.23 23.17 27.49
N GLN A 38 46.30 23.20 26.70
CA GLN A 38 46.46 22.38 25.51
C GLN A 38 46.39 20.89 25.84
N PHE A 39 47.06 20.46 26.88
CA PHE A 39 47.02 19.07 27.32
C PHE A 39 45.61 18.63 27.72
N TRP A 40 44.87 19.49 28.42
CA TRP A 40 43.46 19.22 28.78
C TRP A 40 42.52 19.13 27.58
N VAL A 41 42.67 20.05 26.63
CA VAL A 41 41.94 20.04 25.37
C VAL A 41 42.25 18.74 24.59
N LEU A 42 43.49 18.32 24.55
CA LEU A 42 43.95 17.13 23.85
C LEU A 42 43.37 15.84 24.47
N LEU A 43 43.32 15.77 25.80
CA LEU A 43 42.69 14.66 26.50
C LEU A 43 41.20 14.61 26.24
N ARG A 44 40.50 15.76 26.25
CA ARG A 44 39.05 15.85 25.99
C ARG A 44 38.72 15.49 24.57
N THR A 45 39.47 15.97 23.58
CA THR A 45 39.26 15.61 22.17
C THR A 45 39.53 14.13 21.90
N ARG A 46 40.56 13.54 22.52
CA ARG A 46 40.83 12.10 22.42
C ARG A 46 39.67 11.29 23.00
N LYS A 47 39.08 11.67 24.13
CA LYS A 47 37.93 11.00 24.73
C LYS A 47 36.71 11.07 23.81
N HIS A 48 36.39 12.29 23.32
CA HIS A 48 35.27 12.43 22.36
C HIS A 48 35.46 11.64 21.06
N LEU A 49 36.72 11.64 20.55
CA LEU A 49 37.01 10.87 19.34
C LEU A 49 36.83 9.35 19.56
N SER A 50 37.22 8.87 20.75
CA SER A 50 36.99 7.45 21.12
C SER A 50 35.51 7.11 21.27
N GLU A 51 34.74 7.98 21.94
CA GLU A 51 33.30 7.83 22.11
C GLU A 51 32.57 7.84 20.73
N MET A 52 32.95 8.79 19.86
CA MET A 52 32.43 8.82 18.48
C MET A 52 32.76 7.56 17.70
N LYS A 53 34.01 7.07 17.75
CA LYS A 53 34.37 5.82 17.06
C LYS A 53 33.58 4.63 17.56
N SER A 54 33.32 4.51 18.85
CA SER A 54 32.51 3.47 19.45
C SER A 54 31.07 3.56 18.98
N ALA A 55 30.47 4.78 18.98
CA ALA A 55 29.10 4.99 18.47
C ALA A 55 28.95 4.68 16.97
N TYR A 56 29.93 5.09 16.15
CA TYR A 56 29.93 4.74 14.73
C TYR A 56 29.99 3.22 14.51
N SER A 57 30.84 2.51 15.25
CA SER A 57 30.92 1.05 15.15
C SER A 57 29.62 0.37 15.54
N GLU A 58 28.94 0.86 16.58
CA GLU A 58 27.64 0.34 17.01
C GLU A 58 26.55 0.59 15.97
N ILE A 59 26.48 1.80 15.40
CA ILE A 59 25.56 2.14 14.31
C ILE A 59 25.77 1.23 13.10
N GLU A 60 27.04 0.94 12.74
CA GLU A 60 27.35 0.08 11.59
C GLU A 60 26.92 -1.36 11.82
N ILE A 61 27.11 -1.88 13.03
CA ILE A 61 26.60 -3.21 13.42
C ILE A 61 25.07 -3.25 13.36
N GLN A 62 24.38 -2.28 13.97
CA GLN A 62 22.92 -2.19 13.95
C GLN A 62 22.37 -2.07 12.52
N ARG A 63 23.03 -1.26 11.68
CA ARG A 63 22.65 -1.13 10.27
C ARG A 63 22.77 -2.44 9.51
N SER A 64 23.87 -3.17 9.73
CA SER A 64 24.10 -4.46 9.08
C SER A 64 23.06 -5.50 9.53
N GLU A 65 22.74 -5.54 10.82
CA GLU A 65 21.70 -6.44 11.36
C GLU A 65 20.31 -6.07 10.81
N LEU A 66 19.98 -4.78 10.74
CA LEU A 66 18.73 -4.31 10.18
C LEU A 66 18.61 -4.66 8.68
N GLN A 67 19.69 -4.53 7.92
CA GLN A 67 19.72 -4.92 6.51
C GLN A 67 19.48 -6.42 6.33
N LEU A 68 20.10 -7.25 7.18
CA LEU A 68 19.89 -8.70 7.13
C LEU A 68 18.43 -9.07 7.44
N ARG A 69 17.88 -8.52 8.52
CA ARG A 69 16.48 -8.75 8.90
C ARG A 69 15.51 -8.28 7.82
N ASN A 70 15.75 -7.11 7.22
CA ASN A 70 14.92 -6.60 6.12
C ASN A 70 14.99 -7.51 4.89
N LYS A 71 16.17 -8.07 4.58
CA LYS A 71 16.32 -9.02 3.49
C LYS A 71 15.51 -10.29 3.76
N ASP A 72 15.66 -10.89 4.94
CA ASP A 72 14.94 -12.12 5.31
C ASP A 72 13.41 -11.92 5.27
N LEU A 73 12.94 -10.75 5.74
CA LEU A 73 11.53 -10.38 5.68
C LEU A 73 11.06 -10.23 4.23
N THR A 74 11.83 -9.53 3.40
CA THR A 74 11.52 -9.33 1.98
C THR A 74 11.48 -10.65 1.22
N ASP A 75 12.41 -11.57 1.49
CA ASP A 75 12.46 -12.90 0.88
C ASP A 75 11.22 -13.72 1.28
N SER A 76 10.80 -13.65 2.56
CA SER A 76 9.59 -14.31 3.05
C SER A 76 8.33 -13.73 2.40
N LEU A 77 8.23 -12.40 2.24
CA LEU A 77 7.11 -11.75 1.56
C LEU A 77 7.06 -12.08 0.07
N ASN A 78 8.21 -12.18 -0.59
CA ASN A 78 8.27 -12.61 -1.99
C ASN A 78 7.81 -14.07 -2.16
N TYR A 79 8.05 -14.92 -1.18
CA TYR A 79 7.52 -16.28 -1.18
C TYR A 79 6.00 -16.27 -1.01
N ALA A 80 5.46 -15.50 -0.06
CA ALA A 80 4.02 -15.32 0.13
C ALA A 80 3.34 -14.78 -1.14
N ARG A 81 3.97 -13.82 -1.85
CA ARG A 81 3.48 -13.32 -3.15
C ARG A 81 3.34 -14.43 -4.19
N ARG A 82 4.29 -15.36 -4.23
CA ARG A 82 4.22 -16.50 -5.17
C ARG A 82 3.04 -17.42 -4.85
N ILE A 83 2.77 -17.65 -3.55
CA ILE A 83 1.61 -18.43 -3.13
C ILE A 83 0.32 -17.72 -3.53
N GLN A 84 0.19 -16.42 -3.22
CA GLN A 84 -0.97 -15.62 -3.57
C GLN A 84 -1.20 -15.60 -5.09
N ALA A 85 -0.16 -15.39 -5.88
CA ALA A 85 -0.25 -15.41 -7.34
C ALA A 85 -0.65 -16.78 -7.91
N ALA A 86 -0.32 -17.88 -7.24
CA ALA A 86 -0.72 -19.23 -7.65
C ALA A 86 -2.20 -19.52 -7.37
N LEU A 87 -2.82 -18.81 -6.42
CA LEU A 87 -4.25 -18.93 -6.11
C LEU A 87 -5.12 -18.08 -7.06
N LEU A 88 -4.57 -17.00 -7.63
CA LEU A 88 -5.29 -16.18 -8.61
C LEU A 88 -5.50 -16.95 -9.93
N PRO A 89 -6.62 -16.73 -10.61
CA PRO A 89 -6.87 -17.34 -11.93
C PRO A 89 -5.75 -16.98 -12.91
N SER A 90 -5.23 -17.98 -13.61
CA SER A 90 -4.17 -17.76 -14.60
C SER A 90 -4.70 -16.99 -15.83
N GLU A 91 -3.84 -16.17 -16.45
CA GLU A 91 -4.19 -15.45 -17.68
C GLU A 91 -4.73 -16.38 -18.78
N HIS A 92 -4.14 -17.57 -18.92
CA HIS A 92 -4.62 -18.57 -19.88
C HIS A 92 -6.06 -19.00 -19.59
N HIS A 93 -6.41 -19.20 -18.30
CA HIS A 93 -7.76 -19.55 -17.91
C HIS A 93 -8.74 -18.41 -18.20
N ILE A 94 -8.38 -17.17 -17.82
CA ILE A 94 -9.24 -15.99 -18.03
C ILE A 94 -9.45 -15.75 -19.52
N ARG A 95 -8.39 -15.79 -20.35
CA ARG A 95 -8.46 -15.58 -21.81
C ARG A 95 -9.34 -16.62 -22.52
N ARG A 96 -9.42 -17.83 -21.98
CA ARG A 96 -10.33 -18.87 -22.50
C ARG A 96 -11.81 -18.52 -22.24
N ILE A 97 -12.08 -17.90 -21.08
CA ILE A 97 -13.44 -17.50 -20.70
C ILE A 97 -13.82 -16.18 -21.39
N PHE A 98 -12.93 -15.20 -21.32
CA PHE A 98 -13.10 -13.87 -21.91
C PHE A 98 -11.90 -13.56 -22.81
N PRO A 99 -12.06 -13.63 -24.14
CA PRO A 99 -10.97 -13.25 -25.05
C PRO A 99 -10.54 -11.80 -24.93
N ASP A 100 -11.52 -10.92 -24.68
CA ASP A 100 -11.33 -9.49 -24.53
C ASP A 100 -11.49 -9.08 -23.06
N TYR A 101 -10.37 -8.86 -22.38
CA TYR A 101 -10.32 -8.41 -21.00
C TYR A 101 -9.03 -7.64 -20.72
N PHE A 102 -8.99 -6.90 -19.59
CA PHE A 102 -7.78 -6.48 -18.93
C PHE A 102 -7.90 -6.63 -17.41
N ILE A 103 -6.78 -6.72 -16.74
CA ILE A 103 -6.65 -6.69 -15.29
C ILE A 103 -5.59 -5.67 -14.94
N TYR A 104 -6.03 -4.51 -14.47
CA TYR A 104 -5.15 -3.56 -13.80
C TYR A 104 -5.04 -3.97 -12.34
N TYR A 105 -3.87 -4.44 -11.93
CA TYR A 105 -3.63 -4.95 -10.59
C TYR A 105 -2.29 -4.44 -10.09
N ARG A 106 -2.33 -3.49 -9.17
CA ARG A 106 -1.16 -2.81 -8.63
C ARG A 106 -1.21 -2.84 -7.10
N PRO A 107 -0.58 -3.86 -6.47
CA PRO A 107 -0.45 -3.92 -5.03
C PRO A 107 0.37 -2.75 -4.48
N LYS A 108 -0.03 -2.22 -3.32
CA LYS A 108 0.74 -1.21 -2.57
C LYS A 108 2.02 -1.78 -2.00
N HIS A 109 1.98 -3.03 -1.58
CA HIS A 109 3.11 -3.76 -0.99
C HIS A 109 3.49 -4.97 -1.85
N ILE A 110 4.38 -5.82 -1.34
CA ILE A 110 4.81 -7.05 -2.03
C ILE A 110 3.64 -8.01 -2.23
N VAL A 111 2.68 -8.01 -1.29
CA VAL A 111 1.44 -8.80 -1.31
C VAL A 111 0.25 -7.87 -1.19
N SER A 112 -0.93 -8.29 -1.65
CA SER A 112 -2.15 -7.48 -1.78
C SER A 112 -3.29 -7.99 -0.91
N GLY A 113 -4.12 -7.07 -0.38
CA GLY A 113 -5.44 -7.37 0.16
C GLY A 113 -6.48 -7.60 -0.93
N ASP A 114 -6.31 -6.95 -2.09
CA ASP A 114 -7.21 -7.11 -3.22
C ASP A 114 -7.02 -8.46 -3.89
N PHE A 115 -8.13 -9.00 -4.42
CA PHE A 115 -8.08 -10.16 -5.29
C PHE A 115 -9.22 -10.14 -6.31
N TYR A 116 -9.01 -10.88 -7.41
CA TYR A 116 -10.02 -11.09 -8.43
C TYR A 116 -10.26 -12.57 -8.67
N TRP A 117 -11.45 -12.89 -9.17
CA TRP A 117 -11.84 -14.26 -9.48
C TRP A 117 -12.54 -14.35 -10.83
N PHE A 118 -12.18 -15.37 -11.59
CA PHE A 118 -12.82 -15.73 -12.86
C PHE A 118 -13.03 -17.22 -12.88
N SER A 119 -14.24 -17.65 -13.20
CA SER A 119 -14.57 -19.06 -13.38
C SER A 119 -15.65 -19.22 -14.44
N GLU A 120 -15.66 -20.39 -15.02
CA GLU A 120 -16.69 -20.87 -15.93
C GLU A 120 -17.22 -22.20 -15.41
N ARG A 121 -18.51 -22.30 -15.23
CA ARG A 121 -19.16 -23.54 -14.86
C ARG A 121 -20.49 -23.67 -15.61
N ASP A 122 -20.68 -24.80 -16.26
CA ASP A 122 -21.83 -25.06 -17.11
C ASP A 122 -21.99 -23.94 -18.16
N ASP A 123 -23.17 -23.32 -18.25
CA ASP A 123 -23.45 -22.21 -19.17
C ASP A 123 -23.30 -20.83 -18.48
N LYS A 124 -22.55 -20.73 -17.38
CA LYS A 124 -22.38 -19.48 -16.61
C LYS A 124 -20.93 -19.05 -16.53
N TYR A 125 -20.71 -17.73 -16.62
CA TYR A 125 -19.47 -17.06 -16.26
C TYR A 125 -19.61 -16.43 -14.89
N PHE A 126 -18.54 -16.51 -14.09
CA PHE A 126 -18.43 -15.91 -12.77
C PHE A 126 -17.26 -14.94 -12.75
N ILE A 127 -17.50 -13.71 -12.36
CA ILE A 127 -16.47 -12.66 -12.25
C ILE A 127 -16.64 -12.01 -10.90
N ALA A 128 -15.54 -11.89 -10.13
CA ALA A 128 -15.56 -11.17 -8.87
C ALA A 128 -14.32 -10.28 -8.72
N ALA A 129 -14.52 -9.18 -8.02
CA ALA A 129 -13.48 -8.29 -7.50
C ALA A 129 -13.71 -8.11 -6.00
N ALA A 130 -12.66 -8.20 -5.22
CA ALA A 130 -12.75 -8.11 -3.77
C ALA A 130 -11.58 -7.31 -3.19
N ASP A 131 -11.87 -6.60 -2.11
CA ASP A 131 -10.96 -5.81 -1.31
C ASP A 131 -11.07 -6.26 0.14
N CYS A 132 -9.97 -6.70 0.72
CA CYS A 132 -9.92 -7.16 2.11
C CYS A 132 -9.44 -6.04 3.02
N THR A 133 -10.11 -5.87 4.15
CA THR A 133 -9.70 -4.89 5.17
C THR A 133 -8.22 -5.04 5.52
N GLY A 134 -7.46 -3.95 5.34
CA GLY A 134 -6.03 -3.87 5.62
C GLY A 134 -5.15 -4.28 4.44
N HIS A 135 -3.98 -3.69 4.38
CA HIS A 135 -2.98 -3.90 3.32
C HIS A 135 -1.77 -4.70 3.83
N GLY A 136 -0.92 -5.18 2.92
CA GLY A 136 0.26 -5.96 3.26
C GLY A 136 -0.09 -7.37 3.75
N VAL A 137 0.60 -7.85 4.78
CA VAL A 137 0.47 -9.26 5.23
C VAL A 137 -0.94 -9.62 5.73
N PRO A 138 -1.59 -8.83 6.60
CA PRO A 138 -2.95 -9.15 7.05
C PRO A 138 -3.95 -9.22 5.89
N GLY A 139 -3.97 -8.23 5.00
CA GLY A 139 -4.83 -8.22 3.82
C GLY A 139 -4.57 -9.41 2.91
N ALA A 140 -3.29 -9.75 2.68
CA ALA A 140 -2.92 -10.90 1.85
C ALA A 140 -3.39 -12.25 2.42
N LEU A 141 -3.36 -12.44 3.74
CA LEU A 141 -3.91 -13.63 4.37
C LEU A 141 -5.42 -13.73 4.16
N MET A 142 -6.12 -12.60 4.33
CA MET A 142 -7.57 -12.51 4.08
C MET A 142 -7.91 -12.76 2.62
N SER A 143 -7.15 -12.22 1.67
CA SER A 143 -7.38 -12.45 0.24
C SER A 143 -7.16 -13.91 -0.16
N MET A 144 -6.16 -14.60 0.41
CA MET A 144 -5.96 -16.04 0.17
C MET A 144 -7.12 -16.89 0.71
N ILE A 145 -7.64 -16.55 1.90
CA ILE A 145 -8.84 -17.21 2.44
C ILE A 145 -10.06 -16.93 1.56
N GLY A 146 -10.23 -15.65 1.13
CA GLY A 146 -11.31 -15.25 0.24
C GLY A 146 -11.29 -15.99 -1.10
N LEU A 147 -10.10 -16.15 -1.70
CA LEU A 147 -9.89 -16.91 -2.93
C LEU A 147 -10.27 -18.38 -2.79
N GLU A 148 -9.86 -19.02 -1.71
CA GLU A 148 -10.21 -20.42 -1.44
C GLU A 148 -11.71 -20.60 -1.21
N LEU A 149 -12.31 -19.68 -0.45
CA LEU A 149 -13.75 -19.73 -0.17
C LEU A 149 -14.60 -19.51 -1.44
N ILE A 150 -14.27 -18.52 -2.28
CA ILE A 150 -15.01 -18.30 -3.51
C ILE A 150 -14.91 -19.51 -4.45
N HIS A 151 -13.71 -20.12 -4.52
CA HIS A 151 -13.51 -21.35 -5.28
C HIS A 151 -14.42 -22.46 -4.77
N LYS A 152 -14.38 -22.75 -3.46
CA LYS A 152 -15.21 -23.77 -2.80
C LYS A 152 -16.71 -23.53 -3.04
N ILE A 153 -17.17 -22.28 -2.83
CA ILE A 153 -18.59 -21.91 -2.93
C ILE A 153 -19.09 -22.10 -4.35
N ILE A 154 -18.35 -21.59 -5.34
CA ILE A 154 -18.79 -21.64 -6.74
C ILE A 154 -18.59 -23.03 -7.32
N ASN A 155 -17.41 -23.65 -7.16
CA ASN A 155 -17.05 -24.87 -7.89
C ASN A 155 -17.45 -26.15 -7.15
N ASP A 156 -17.32 -26.21 -5.81
CA ASP A 156 -17.61 -27.43 -5.05
C ASP A 156 -19.04 -27.45 -4.52
N MET A 157 -19.48 -26.35 -3.88
CA MET A 157 -20.85 -26.24 -3.35
C MET A 157 -21.88 -25.90 -4.43
N LYS A 158 -21.42 -25.50 -5.64
CA LYS A 158 -22.24 -25.19 -6.80
C LYS A 158 -23.32 -24.13 -6.57
N VAL A 159 -22.97 -23.11 -5.79
CA VAL A 159 -23.84 -21.95 -5.59
C VAL A 159 -23.89 -21.11 -6.87
N ASP A 160 -25.09 -20.82 -7.35
CA ASP A 160 -25.35 -20.21 -8.67
C ASP A 160 -25.96 -18.81 -8.61
N ASP A 161 -26.43 -18.38 -7.46
CA ASP A 161 -27.06 -17.08 -7.26
C ASP A 161 -26.06 -16.11 -6.61
N SER A 162 -25.91 -14.91 -7.15
CA SER A 162 -24.88 -13.94 -6.71
C SER A 162 -25.01 -13.51 -5.24
N ASP A 163 -26.25 -13.33 -4.75
CA ASP A 163 -26.53 -13.00 -3.35
C ASP A 163 -26.21 -14.18 -2.41
N GLN A 164 -26.47 -15.41 -2.86
CA GLN A 164 -26.16 -16.63 -2.09
C GLN A 164 -24.65 -16.90 -2.01
N VAL A 165 -23.87 -16.52 -3.04
CA VAL A 165 -22.41 -16.59 -2.96
C VAL A 165 -21.90 -15.69 -1.82
N LEU A 166 -22.32 -14.43 -1.76
CA LEU A 166 -21.91 -13.50 -0.69
C LEU A 166 -22.40 -13.96 0.68
N LEU A 167 -23.64 -14.44 0.77
CA LEU A 167 -24.21 -14.95 2.01
C LEU A 167 -23.48 -16.20 2.53
N THR A 168 -23.14 -17.12 1.62
CA THR A 168 -22.39 -18.32 1.99
C THR A 168 -20.97 -17.98 2.42
N MET A 169 -20.31 -17.05 1.71
CA MET A 169 -18.99 -16.55 2.08
C MET A 169 -19.01 -15.91 3.48
N ASN A 170 -20.03 -15.12 3.78
CA ASN A 170 -20.21 -14.56 5.14
C ASN A 170 -20.27 -15.67 6.20
N ARG A 171 -21.10 -16.71 5.98
CA ARG A 171 -21.27 -17.83 6.93
C ARG A 171 -19.97 -18.62 7.15
N GLU A 172 -19.27 -18.92 6.07
CA GLU A 172 -18.01 -19.66 6.13
C GLU A 172 -16.93 -18.86 6.88
N LEU A 173 -16.81 -17.55 6.61
CA LEU A 173 -15.87 -16.66 7.30
C LEU A 173 -16.24 -16.49 8.78
N GLU A 174 -17.53 -16.29 9.09
CA GLU A 174 -17.99 -16.25 10.49
C GLU A 174 -17.65 -17.54 11.22
N SER A 175 -17.92 -18.70 10.62
CA SER A 175 -17.60 -20.00 11.21
C SER A 175 -16.10 -20.17 11.44
N ALA A 176 -15.25 -19.70 10.53
CA ALA A 176 -13.80 -19.80 10.63
C ALA A 176 -13.20 -18.89 11.73
N PHE A 177 -13.78 -17.70 11.91
CA PHE A 177 -13.26 -16.68 12.84
C PHE A 177 -13.97 -16.61 14.18
N TYR A 178 -15.04 -17.39 14.37
CA TYR A 178 -15.76 -17.47 15.64
C TYR A 178 -15.19 -18.55 16.55
N LYS A 179 -14.87 -18.18 17.80
CA LYS A 179 -14.59 -19.16 18.87
C LYS A 179 -15.67 -19.09 19.92
N GLU A 180 -16.34 -20.20 20.17
CA GLU A 180 -17.39 -20.35 21.18
C GLU A 180 -16.98 -19.85 22.57
N GLU A 181 -15.71 -20.07 22.96
CA GLU A 181 -15.16 -19.71 24.27
C GLU A 181 -15.15 -18.19 24.56
N SER A 182 -15.05 -17.35 23.54
CA SER A 182 -14.94 -15.90 23.71
C SER A 182 -16.27 -15.15 23.52
N GLY A 183 -17.26 -15.77 22.91
CA GLY A 183 -18.56 -15.15 22.58
C GLY A 183 -18.46 -13.94 21.62
N LYS A 184 -17.28 -13.73 21.00
CA LYS A 184 -17.00 -12.60 20.12
C LYS A 184 -16.13 -13.06 18.93
N PRO A 185 -16.29 -12.45 17.76
CA PRO A 185 -15.39 -12.70 16.65
C PRO A 185 -13.96 -12.26 17.02
N ILE A 186 -12.99 -13.11 16.68
CA ILE A 186 -11.55 -12.85 16.93
C ILE A 186 -11.03 -11.79 15.95
N ILE A 187 -11.55 -11.80 14.73
CA ILE A 187 -11.17 -10.92 13.62
C ILE A 187 -12.41 -10.08 13.27
N LYS A 188 -12.21 -8.76 13.20
CA LYS A 188 -13.25 -7.81 12.77
C LYS A 188 -13.06 -7.37 11.33
N ASP A 189 -12.09 -7.96 10.63
CA ASP A 189 -11.74 -7.62 9.27
C ASP A 189 -12.84 -8.12 8.33
N GLY A 190 -13.23 -7.28 7.37
CA GLY A 190 -14.26 -7.55 6.39
C GLY A 190 -13.69 -7.75 4.99
N ILE A 191 -14.53 -8.23 4.09
CA ILE A 191 -14.25 -8.26 2.65
C ILE A 191 -15.32 -7.41 1.97
N GLU A 192 -14.91 -6.39 1.24
CA GLU A 192 -15.73 -5.70 0.26
C GLU A 192 -15.64 -6.47 -1.05
N MET A 193 -16.77 -6.73 -1.68
CA MET A 193 -16.78 -7.62 -2.84
C MET A 193 -17.89 -7.29 -3.81
N SER A 194 -17.61 -7.39 -5.09
CA SER A 194 -18.59 -7.41 -6.17
C SER A 194 -18.51 -8.74 -6.91
N ILE A 195 -19.68 -9.34 -7.23
CA ILE A 195 -19.77 -10.54 -8.01
C ILE A 195 -20.82 -10.40 -9.12
N CYS A 196 -20.44 -10.79 -10.34
CA CYS A 196 -21.30 -10.92 -11.50
C CYS A 196 -21.37 -12.39 -11.94
N ILE A 197 -22.59 -12.90 -12.12
CA ILE A 197 -22.84 -14.22 -12.69
C ILE A 197 -23.62 -14.03 -13.99
N ILE A 198 -23.04 -14.48 -15.12
CA ILE A 198 -23.58 -14.22 -16.45
C ILE A 198 -23.97 -15.53 -17.10
N ASP A 199 -25.27 -15.70 -17.41
CA ASP A 199 -25.78 -16.81 -18.20
C ASP A 199 -25.45 -16.56 -19.68
N LYS A 200 -24.74 -17.50 -20.31
CA LYS A 200 -24.26 -17.40 -21.70
C LYS A 200 -25.38 -17.44 -22.73
N LYS A 201 -26.48 -18.15 -22.43
CA LYS A 201 -27.59 -18.37 -23.36
C LYS A 201 -28.58 -17.22 -23.35
N THR A 202 -28.93 -16.77 -22.13
CA THR A 202 -29.91 -15.69 -21.94
C THR A 202 -29.26 -14.31 -21.90
N ARG A 203 -27.93 -14.24 -21.73
CA ARG A 203 -27.16 -13.01 -21.51
C ARG A 203 -27.61 -12.25 -20.27
N LEU A 204 -28.32 -12.90 -19.36
CA LEU A 204 -28.73 -12.34 -18.10
C LEU A 204 -27.54 -12.33 -17.15
N MET A 205 -27.19 -11.15 -16.66
CA MET A 205 -26.21 -10.96 -15.58
C MET A 205 -26.96 -10.77 -14.28
N GLU A 206 -26.62 -11.57 -13.27
CA GLU A 206 -26.93 -11.32 -11.87
C GLU A 206 -25.74 -10.63 -11.22
N PHE A 207 -26.02 -9.63 -10.42
CA PHE A 207 -25.02 -8.88 -9.65
C PHE A 207 -25.43 -8.80 -8.19
N SER A 208 -24.46 -9.02 -7.30
CA SER A 208 -24.53 -8.67 -5.88
C SER A 208 -23.22 -8.03 -5.46
N GLY A 209 -23.28 -7.04 -4.58
CA GLY A 209 -22.11 -6.34 -4.10
C GLY A 209 -22.17 -6.07 -2.60
N ALA A 210 -21.06 -6.23 -1.93
CA ALA A 210 -20.78 -5.78 -0.58
C ALA A 210 -19.89 -4.52 -0.71
N PHE A 211 -20.44 -3.33 -0.55
CA PHE A 211 -19.89 -2.00 -0.84
C PHE A 211 -19.51 -1.75 -2.31
N LEU A 212 -18.80 -2.67 -2.96
CA LEU A 212 -18.29 -2.48 -4.31
C LEU A 212 -19.41 -2.54 -5.36
N PRO A 213 -19.49 -1.53 -6.26
CA PRO A 213 -20.43 -1.53 -7.39
C PRO A 213 -19.88 -2.28 -8.60
N VAL A 214 -20.72 -2.47 -9.62
CA VAL A 214 -20.28 -2.79 -10.98
C VAL A 214 -20.66 -1.63 -11.90
N TYR A 215 -19.77 -1.28 -12.84
CA TYR A 215 -20.03 -0.31 -13.90
C TYR A 215 -20.20 -1.05 -15.22
N ILE A 216 -21.23 -0.67 -15.97
CA ILE A 216 -21.50 -1.18 -17.30
C ILE A 216 -21.44 0.00 -18.26
N VAL A 217 -20.66 -0.10 -19.32
CA VAL A 217 -20.67 0.90 -20.39
C VAL A 217 -21.38 0.32 -21.59
N ARG A 218 -22.45 1.01 -22.02
CA ARG A 218 -23.28 0.71 -23.20
C ARG A 218 -23.59 2.01 -23.93
N ASP A 219 -23.40 2.06 -25.23
CA ASP A 219 -23.77 3.21 -26.09
C ASP A 219 -23.28 4.54 -25.52
N ASP A 220 -21.99 4.64 -25.16
CA ASP A 220 -21.38 5.83 -24.57
C ASP A 220 -22.01 6.28 -23.24
N LYS A 221 -22.71 5.40 -22.55
CA LYS A 221 -23.31 5.67 -21.23
C LYS A 221 -22.80 4.71 -20.20
N LEU A 222 -22.45 5.23 -19.01
CA LEU A 222 -22.08 4.42 -17.88
C LEU A 222 -23.30 4.21 -16.99
N ILE A 223 -23.60 2.93 -16.75
CA ILE A 223 -24.65 2.45 -15.85
C ILE A 223 -23.95 1.90 -14.59
N GLU A 224 -24.33 2.39 -13.43
CA GLU A 224 -23.83 1.92 -12.14
C GLU A 224 -24.88 1.06 -11.46
N ILE A 225 -24.52 -0.19 -11.09
CA ILE A 225 -25.29 -1.02 -10.18
C ILE A 225 -24.55 -1.06 -8.84
N LYS A 226 -25.20 -0.53 -7.82
CA LYS A 226 -24.57 -0.36 -6.48
C LYS A 226 -24.63 -1.65 -5.67
N GLY A 227 -23.58 -1.92 -4.91
CA GLY A 227 -23.59 -2.91 -3.85
C GLY A 227 -24.34 -2.45 -2.60
N ASP A 228 -24.64 -3.38 -1.72
CA ASP A 228 -25.16 -3.11 -0.38
C ASP A 228 -24.09 -2.44 0.48
N LYS A 229 -24.50 -1.53 1.37
CA LYS A 229 -23.58 -0.83 2.28
C LYS A 229 -23.25 -1.68 3.51
N LYS A 230 -22.61 -2.81 3.28
CA LYS A 230 -22.15 -3.76 4.30
C LYS A 230 -21.03 -4.65 3.73
N ASN A 231 -20.13 -5.09 4.59
CA ASN A 231 -19.08 -6.05 4.25
C ASN A 231 -19.64 -7.48 4.19
N VAL A 232 -18.88 -8.38 3.59
CA VAL A 232 -19.20 -9.81 3.62
C VAL A 232 -19.14 -10.36 5.03
N VAL A 233 -18.20 -9.90 5.87
CA VAL A 233 -18.17 -10.25 7.30
C VAL A 233 -18.81 -9.15 8.11
N GLN A 234 -20.03 -9.36 8.52
CA GLN A 234 -20.71 -8.48 9.49
C GLN A 234 -21.34 -9.34 10.58
N SER A 235 -21.03 -9.06 11.85
CA SER A 235 -21.42 -9.84 13.03
C SER A 235 -22.90 -10.26 13.06
N PHE A 236 -23.16 -11.53 13.36
CA PHE A 236 -24.33 -12.16 14.01
C PHE A 236 -25.76 -11.67 13.73
N ALA A 237 -26.00 -10.67 12.88
CA ALA A 237 -27.32 -10.30 12.41
C ALA A 237 -27.67 -11.11 11.18
N MET A 238 -28.97 -11.34 10.92
CA MET A 238 -29.42 -11.92 9.64
C MET A 238 -28.91 -11.04 8.50
N VAL A 239 -27.76 -11.42 7.91
CA VAL A 239 -27.20 -10.76 6.73
C VAL A 239 -27.94 -11.27 5.51
N SER A 240 -28.39 -10.38 4.65
CA SER A 240 -28.93 -10.69 3.32
C SER A 240 -28.30 -9.73 2.32
N PHE A 241 -27.99 -10.17 1.13
CA PHE A 241 -27.51 -9.31 0.06
C PHE A 241 -28.59 -9.17 -1.01
N ASN A 242 -28.66 -7.98 -1.62
CA ASN A 242 -29.57 -7.75 -2.74
C ASN A 242 -28.97 -8.32 -4.02
N ARG A 243 -29.85 -8.93 -4.85
CA ARG A 243 -29.52 -9.39 -6.18
C ARG A 243 -30.17 -8.48 -7.20
N SER A 244 -29.38 -7.91 -8.09
CA SER A 244 -29.83 -7.13 -9.23
C SER A 244 -29.62 -7.93 -10.52
N THR A 245 -30.51 -7.79 -11.48
CA THR A 245 -30.38 -8.44 -12.79
C THR A 245 -30.27 -7.43 -13.91
N PHE A 246 -29.45 -7.73 -14.91
CA PHE A 246 -29.24 -6.88 -16.06
C PHE A 246 -29.02 -7.74 -17.32
N THR A 247 -29.76 -7.48 -18.40
CA THR A 247 -29.57 -8.18 -19.67
C THR A 247 -28.45 -7.52 -20.46
N LEU A 248 -27.36 -8.24 -20.68
CA LEU A 248 -26.20 -7.78 -21.44
C LEU A 248 -26.47 -7.83 -22.95
N GLN A 249 -25.80 -6.95 -23.69
CA GLN A 249 -25.84 -6.84 -25.14
C GLN A 249 -24.44 -6.95 -25.74
N ASP A 250 -24.37 -7.18 -27.05
CA ASP A 250 -23.10 -7.16 -27.76
C ASP A 250 -22.43 -5.78 -27.60
N GLY A 251 -21.17 -5.80 -27.22
CA GLY A 251 -20.38 -4.57 -27.04
C GLY A 251 -20.43 -3.94 -25.65
N ASP A 252 -21.23 -4.48 -24.71
CA ASP A 252 -21.19 -4.04 -23.32
C ASP A 252 -19.81 -4.28 -22.71
N LEU A 253 -19.33 -3.31 -21.94
CA LEU A 253 -18.11 -3.43 -21.14
C LEU A 253 -18.46 -3.42 -19.67
N LEU A 254 -17.96 -4.40 -18.94
CA LEU A 254 -18.10 -4.49 -17.48
C LEU A 254 -16.80 -4.03 -16.81
N TYR A 255 -16.93 -3.19 -15.76
CA TYR A 255 -15.82 -2.83 -14.91
C TYR A 255 -16.13 -3.14 -13.44
N LEU A 256 -15.27 -3.98 -12.82
CA LEU A 256 -15.27 -4.27 -11.41
C LEU A 256 -13.96 -3.73 -10.84
N PHE A 257 -13.94 -3.20 -9.63
CA PHE A 257 -12.76 -2.52 -9.10
C PHE A 257 -12.78 -2.45 -7.57
N SER A 258 -11.60 -2.27 -6.95
CA SER A 258 -11.44 -1.88 -5.55
C SER A 258 -11.42 -0.35 -5.42
N ASP A 259 -11.43 0.16 -4.18
CA ASP A 259 -11.52 1.60 -3.92
C ASP A 259 -10.18 2.34 -4.10
N GLY A 260 -9.03 1.64 -4.02
CA GLY A 260 -7.70 2.25 -3.97
C GLY A 260 -7.37 3.19 -5.13
N TYR A 261 -7.86 2.90 -6.35
CA TYR A 261 -7.68 3.79 -7.49
C TYR A 261 -8.43 5.13 -7.30
N ALA A 262 -9.67 5.07 -6.80
CA ALA A 262 -10.48 6.25 -6.54
C ALA A 262 -10.00 7.04 -5.31
N ASP A 263 -9.43 6.35 -4.35
CA ASP A 263 -8.98 6.93 -3.09
C ASP A 263 -7.56 7.48 -3.14
N GLN A 264 -6.79 7.20 -4.21
CA GLN A 264 -5.43 7.68 -4.37
C GLN A 264 -5.33 9.20 -4.34
N PHE A 265 -4.44 9.72 -3.49
CA PHE A 265 -4.14 11.15 -3.40
C PHE A 265 -3.19 11.59 -4.51
N GLY A 266 -3.39 12.84 -4.96
CA GLY A 266 -2.55 13.46 -5.98
C GLY A 266 -3.15 14.73 -6.56
N GLY A 267 -2.61 15.13 -7.70
CA GLY A 267 -2.96 16.36 -8.41
C GLY A 267 -2.54 17.62 -7.65
N PRO A 268 -2.77 18.80 -8.24
CA PRO A 268 -2.22 20.08 -7.73
C PRO A 268 -2.73 20.46 -6.33
N ASP A 269 -3.88 19.93 -5.90
CA ASP A 269 -4.48 20.21 -4.60
C ASP A 269 -4.28 19.08 -3.57
N ASN A 270 -3.52 18.03 -3.91
CA ASN A 270 -3.35 16.83 -3.10
C ASN A 270 -4.69 16.25 -2.57
N LYS A 271 -5.62 15.97 -3.48
CA LYS A 271 -6.95 15.40 -3.18
C LYS A 271 -7.05 13.97 -3.66
N LYS A 272 -8.04 13.23 -3.14
CA LYS A 272 -8.39 11.92 -3.69
C LYS A 272 -8.80 12.04 -5.17
N PHE A 273 -8.50 11.00 -5.98
CA PHE A 273 -8.91 10.90 -7.38
C PHE A 273 -10.44 10.96 -7.52
N MET A 274 -11.13 10.26 -6.66
CA MET A 274 -12.58 10.19 -6.51
C MET A 274 -13.30 9.38 -7.60
N TYR A 275 -14.37 8.68 -7.24
CA TYR A 275 -15.21 7.91 -8.16
C TYR A 275 -15.77 8.70 -9.34
N ARG A 276 -15.95 10.04 -9.19
CA ARG A 276 -16.39 10.88 -10.31
C ARG A 276 -15.38 10.92 -11.45
N ARG A 277 -14.07 10.98 -11.13
CA ARG A 277 -13.02 10.93 -12.16
C ARG A 277 -12.86 9.52 -12.71
N LEU A 278 -12.94 8.51 -11.83
CA LEU A 278 -12.88 7.10 -12.27
C LEU A 278 -14.00 6.79 -13.28
N ARG A 279 -15.23 7.19 -13.02
CA ARG A 279 -16.35 7.04 -13.97
C ARG A 279 -16.09 7.76 -15.30
N HIS A 280 -15.57 8.98 -15.22
CA HIS A 280 -15.27 9.76 -16.42
C HIS A 280 -14.18 9.11 -17.28
N ILE A 281 -13.08 8.65 -16.66
CA ILE A 281 -12.01 8.00 -17.41
C ILE A 281 -12.47 6.67 -18.00
N LEU A 282 -13.14 5.81 -17.23
CA LEU A 282 -13.64 4.52 -17.71
C LEU A 282 -14.59 4.70 -18.92
N LEU A 283 -15.49 5.70 -18.86
CA LEU A 283 -16.36 6.03 -19.99
C LEU A 283 -15.56 6.56 -21.20
N THR A 284 -14.51 7.34 -20.96
CA THR A 284 -13.68 7.90 -22.04
C THR A 284 -12.89 6.82 -22.75
N ILE A 285 -12.26 5.92 -21.96
CA ILE A 285 -11.38 4.87 -22.49
C ILE A 285 -12.13 3.67 -23.04
N SER A 286 -13.42 3.51 -22.75
CA SER A 286 -14.23 2.39 -23.23
C SER A 286 -14.25 2.23 -24.77
N LYS A 287 -13.91 3.31 -25.50
CA LYS A 287 -13.79 3.34 -26.96
C LYS A 287 -12.50 2.70 -27.50
N TYR A 288 -11.52 2.48 -26.65
CA TYR A 288 -10.24 1.89 -27.02
C TYR A 288 -10.21 0.39 -26.75
N PRO A 289 -9.32 -0.35 -27.45
CA PRO A 289 -9.09 -1.76 -27.13
C PRO A 289 -8.74 -1.96 -25.65
N LEU A 290 -9.18 -3.05 -25.05
CA LEU A 290 -9.01 -3.30 -23.61
C LEU A 290 -7.54 -3.26 -23.13
N PRO A 291 -6.52 -3.74 -23.89
CA PRO A 291 -5.12 -3.57 -23.50
C PRO A 291 -4.68 -2.09 -23.45
N ASP A 292 -5.20 -1.24 -24.33
CA ASP A 292 -4.91 0.21 -24.31
C ASP A 292 -5.59 0.89 -23.11
N GLN A 293 -6.78 0.43 -22.71
CA GLN A 293 -7.47 0.96 -21.53
C GLN A 293 -6.63 0.73 -20.26
N GLN A 294 -6.05 -0.47 -20.10
CA GLN A 294 -5.16 -0.76 -18.97
C GLN A 294 -3.96 0.18 -18.93
N ARG A 295 -3.30 0.41 -20.07
CA ARG A 295 -2.16 1.32 -20.17
C ARG A 295 -2.55 2.76 -19.84
N ILE A 296 -3.69 3.24 -20.34
CA ILE A 296 -4.18 4.61 -20.07
C ILE A 296 -4.49 4.78 -18.58
N LEU A 297 -5.06 3.78 -17.92
CA LEU A 297 -5.31 3.82 -16.47
C LEU A 297 -4.00 3.93 -15.69
N ASP A 298 -2.98 3.17 -16.06
CA ASP A 298 -1.66 3.22 -15.41
C ASP A 298 -0.99 4.58 -15.58
N GLU A 299 -0.92 5.09 -16.82
CA GLU A 299 -0.38 6.42 -17.12
C GLU A 299 -1.15 7.55 -16.41
N THR A 300 -2.47 7.42 -16.29
CA THR A 300 -3.32 8.43 -15.64
C THR A 300 -3.06 8.49 -14.15
N ILE A 301 -2.97 7.34 -13.48
CA ILE A 301 -2.77 7.34 -12.03
C ILE A 301 -1.34 7.75 -11.67
N ASP A 302 -0.35 7.39 -12.47
CA ASP A 302 1.03 7.83 -12.27
C ASP A 302 1.14 9.36 -12.41
N SER A 303 0.52 9.94 -13.43
CA SER A 303 0.44 11.40 -13.60
C SER A 303 -0.32 12.08 -12.46
N TRP A 304 -1.37 11.42 -11.94
CA TRP A 304 -2.12 11.95 -10.80
C TRP A 304 -1.30 11.95 -9.52
N MET A 305 -0.55 10.89 -9.27
CA MET A 305 0.28 10.75 -8.06
C MET A 305 1.41 11.77 -8.01
N GLU A 306 2.08 12.09 -9.13
CA GLU A 306 3.18 13.08 -9.21
C GLU A 306 4.16 13.04 -8.02
N GLY A 307 4.60 11.84 -7.63
CA GLY A 307 5.56 11.64 -6.53
C GLY A 307 4.94 11.40 -5.16
N HIS A 308 3.60 11.33 -5.05
CA HIS A 308 2.94 10.80 -3.86
C HIS A 308 3.01 9.28 -3.83
N ASP A 309 3.16 8.72 -2.64
CA ASP A 309 3.14 7.27 -2.45
C ASP A 309 1.73 6.70 -2.72
N GLN A 310 1.69 5.47 -3.22
CA GLN A 310 0.45 4.71 -3.33
C GLN A 310 -0.09 4.41 -1.92
N ILE A 311 -1.38 4.71 -1.68
CA ILE A 311 -1.98 4.60 -0.34
C ILE A 311 -2.67 3.27 -0.09
N ASP A 312 -3.16 2.60 -1.13
CA ASP A 312 -3.84 1.30 -1.04
C ASP A 312 -3.58 0.44 -2.26
N ASP A 313 -3.98 -0.84 -2.20
CA ASP A 313 -3.97 -1.72 -3.36
C ASP A 313 -4.94 -1.20 -4.42
N MET A 314 -4.59 -1.30 -5.70
CA MET A 314 -5.42 -0.82 -6.81
C MET A 314 -5.76 -1.97 -7.74
N MET A 315 -7.03 -2.19 -7.97
CA MET A 315 -7.50 -3.20 -8.89
C MET A 315 -8.66 -2.67 -9.75
N ILE A 316 -8.57 -2.87 -11.07
CA ILE A 316 -9.66 -2.63 -12.01
C ILE A 316 -9.69 -3.77 -13.03
N LEU A 317 -10.81 -4.43 -13.14
CA LEU A 317 -11.08 -5.45 -14.15
C LEU A 317 -11.93 -4.82 -15.25
N GLY A 318 -11.53 -4.97 -16.49
CA GLY A 318 -12.34 -4.61 -17.66
C GLY A 318 -12.61 -5.86 -18.50
N VAL A 319 -13.87 -6.16 -18.76
CA VAL A 319 -14.29 -7.37 -19.47
C VAL A 319 -15.35 -7.05 -20.51
N LYS A 320 -15.23 -7.64 -21.69
CA LYS A 320 -16.24 -7.65 -22.73
C LYS A 320 -16.85 -9.05 -22.79
N PRO A 321 -18.07 -9.26 -22.25
CA PRO A 321 -18.64 -10.60 -22.13
C PRO A 321 -19.09 -11.21 -23.46
N PHE A 322 -19.53 -10.36 -24.43
CA PHE A 322 -20.07 -10.75 -25.73
C PHE A 322 -19.60 -9.82 -26.85
#